data_c25a1b0b0177ff3583b926f070020255
#
_entry.id   c25a1b0b0177ff3583b926f070020255
#
_cell.length_a   1.000
_cell.length_b   1.000
_cell.length_c   1.000
_cell.angle_alpha   90.00
_cell.angle_beta   90.00
_cell.angle_gamma   90.00
#
_symmetry.space_group_name_H-M   'P 1'
#
loop_
_entity.id
_entity.type
_entity.pdbx_description
1 polymer ?
#
loop_
_entity_poly.entity_id
_entity_poly.type
_entity_poly.pdbx_seq_one_letter_code
_entity_poly.pdbx_strand_id
1 'polypeptide(L)'
;MIEEQITDFSNSIFQAAFKQYFQELGIIVSDWEDLFKQMNKDKETIAFIRYNNNNDCIGFIQVKSTIFSDDFFKEPYGFIRELWVNKKYRLCGHGAALMKLAEEYFYKNGIYKSILTTSTAPEFYKKLGYEFSFGCKAKNNDPVYIKQLKLIES
;
A
#
# COMPACT_ATOMS: atom_id res chain seq x y z
N MET A 1 12.92 2.65 -15.94
CA MET A 1 12.14 2.29 -14.75
C MET A 1 10.90 1.52 -15.17
N ILE A 2 10.59 0.45 -14.45
CA ILE A 2 9.48 -0.44 -14.74
C ILE A 2 8.50 -0.40 -13.57
N GLU A 3 7.20 -0.33 -13.87
CA GLU A 3 6.13 -0.41 -12.89
C GLU A 3 5.28 -1.64 -13.20
N GLU A 4 5.00 -2.46 -12.20
CA GLU A 4 4.30 -3.72 -12.40
C GLU A 4 3.30 -3.98 -11.28
N GLN A 5 2.11 -4.45 -11.65
CA GLN A 5 1.10 -4.91 -10.69
C GLN A 5 1.39 -6.37 -10.33
N ILE A 6 1.43 -6.65 -9.03
CA ILE A 6 1.69 -7.97 -8.49
C ILE A 6 0.42 -8.52 -7.86
N THR A 7 -0.05 -9.63 -8.40
CA THR A 7 -1.18 -10.38 -7.84
C THR A 7 -0.74 -11.73 -7.32
N ASP A 8 0.43 -12.19 -7.74
CA ASP A 8 1.06 -13.42 -7.27
C ASP A 8 2.32 -13.06 -6.46
N PHE A 9 2.29 -13.29 -5.16
CA PHE A 9 3.38 -12.95 -4.24
C PHE A 9 4.53 -13.97 -4.28
N SER A 10 4.55 -14.87 -5.25
CA SER A 10 5.73 -15.66 -5.59
C SER A 10 6.75 -14.89 -6.44
N ASN A 11 6.40 -13.67 -6.89
CA ASN A 11 7.30 -12.81 -7.66
C ASN A 11 8.60 -12.54 -6.88
N SER A 12 9.74 -12.84 -7.51
CA SER A 12 11.04 -12.83 -6.84
C SER A 12 11.49 -11.40 -6.46
N ILE A 13 11.19 -10.41 -7.29
CA ILE A 13 11.55 -9.02 -7.02
C ILE A 13 10.76 -8.51 -5.82
N PHE A 14 9.46 -8.78 -5.79
CA PHE A 14 8.61 -8.42 -4.66
C PHE A 14 9.08 -9.09 -3.37
N GLN A 15 9.35 -10.39 -3.41
CA GLN A 15 9.77 -11.13 -2.21
C GLN A 15 11.07 -10.58 -1.63
N ALA A 16 12.05 -10.27 -2.47
CA ALA A 16 13.31 -9.69 -2.01
C ALA A 16 13.09 -8.32 -1.34
N ALA A 17 12.27 -7.48 -1.94
CA ALA A 17 11.93 -6.16 -1.40
C ALA A 17 11.16 -6.26 -0.08
N PHE A 18 10.20 -7.17 0.01
CA PHE A 18 9.38 -7.37 1.21
C PHE A 18 10.23 -7.86 2.38
N LYS A 19 11.17 -8.77 2.12
CA LYS A 19 12.12 -9.23 3.13
C LYS A 19 13.03 -8.10 3.63
N GLN A 20 13.50 -7.24 2.72
CA GLN A 20 14.32 -6.09 3.09
C GLN A 20 13.54 -5.10 3.94
N TYR A 21 12.29 -4.85 3.59
CA TYR A 21 11.38 -4.00 4.36
C TYR A 21 11.20 -4.52 5.79
N PHE A 22 10.91 -5.80 5.95
CA PHE A 22 10.75 -6.42 7.28
C PHE A 22 12.06 -6.37 8.08
N GLN A 23 13.19 -6.55 7.43
CA GLN A 23 14.49 -6.43 8.08
C GLN A 23 14.71 -5.01 8.63
N GLU A 24 14.35 -3.98 7.88
CA GLU A 24 14.43 -2.60 8.34
C GLU A 24 13.52 -2.34 9.54
N LEU A 25 12.35 -2.98 9.60
CA LEU A 25 11.44 -2.88 10.73
C LEU A 25 11.86 -3.71 11.94
N GLY A 26 12.89 -4.55 11.81
CA GLY A 26 13.31 -5.45 12.87
C GLY A 26 12.36 -6.62 13.10
N ILE A 27 11.53 -6.95 12.13
CA ILE A 27 10.57 -8.06 12.22
C ILE A 27 11.22 -9.33 11.70
N ILE A 28 11.21 -10.38 12.54
CA ILE A 28 11.74 -11.70 12.18
C ILE A 28 10.56 -12.59 11.76
N VAL A 29 10.69 -13.21 10.58
CA VAL A 29 9.70 -14.15 10.08
C VAL A 29 10.30 -15.55 10.12
N SER A 30 9.64 -16.48 10.78
CA SER A 30 10.13 -17.85 10.95
C SER A 30 10.03 -18.68 9.68
N ASP A 31 9.05 -18.40 8.83
CA ASP A 31 8.81 -19.15 7.60
C ASP A 31 8.28 -18.21 6.50
N TRP A 32 9.20 -17.72 5.69
CA TRP A 32 8.87 -16.81 4.58
C TRP A 32 8.01 -17.48 3.51
N GLU A 33 8.26 -18.73 3.22
CA GLU A 33 7.49 -19.47 2.21
C GLU A 33 6.01 -19.55 2.61
N ASP A 34 5.75 -19.89 3.87
CA ASP A 34 4.39 -19.94 4.39
C ASP A 34 3.73 -18.56 4.38
N LEU A 35 4.46 -17.51 4.76
CA LEU A 35 3.93 -16.15 4.74
C LEU A 35 3.45 -15.76 3.33
N PHE A 36 4.27 -15.97 2.32
CA PHE A 36 3.89 -15.64 0.94
C PHE A 36 2.74 -16.50 0.43
N LYS A 37 2.68 -17.77 0.86
CA LYS A 37 1.53 -18.63 0.58
C LYS A 37 0.23 -18.07 1.17
N GLN A 38 0.28 -17.61 2.43
CA GLN A 38 -0.88 -17.00 3.08
C GLN A 38 -1.29 -15.71 2.37
N MET A 39 -0.34 -14.90 1.95
CA MET A 39 -0.62 -13.68 1.17
C MET A 39 -1.35 -14.00 -0.13
N ASN A 40 -0.96 -15.09 -0.81
CA ASN A 40 -1.61 -15.51 -2.06
C ASN A 40 -3.04 -16.01 -1.87
N LYS A 41 -3.42 -16.42 -0.66
CA LYS A 41 -4.80 -16.82 -0.36
C LYS A 41 -5.75 -15.64 -0.27
N ASP A 42 -5.24 -14.45 0.06
CA ASP A 42 -6.04 -13.23 0.13
C ASP A 42 -6.12 -12.59 -1.25
N LYS A 43 -7.19 -12.90 -1.98
CA LYS A 43 -7.36 -12.43 -3.36
C LYS A 43 -7.67 -10.93 -3.47
N GLU A 44 -7.96 -10.26 -2.36
CA GLU A 44 -8.24 -8.83 -2.33
C GLU A 44 -6.99 -7.98 -2.09
N THR A 45 -5.87 -8.62 -1.78
CA THR A 45 -4.59 -7.94 -1.57
C THR A 45 -3.73 -8.04 -2.84
N ILE A 46 -3.26 -6.89 -3.30
CA ILE A 46 -2.33 -6.78 -4.43
C ILE A 46 -1.21 -5.82 -4.08
N ALA A 47 -0.20 -5.78 -4.92
CA ALA A 47 0.89 -4.82 -4.78
C ALA A 47 1.25 -4.20 -6.12
N PHE A 48 1.89 -3.04 -6.07
CA PHE A 48 2.59 -2.45 -7.21
C PHE A 48 4.05 -2.31 -6.85
N ILE A 49 4.93 -2.64 -7.79
CA ILE A 49 6.38 -2.47 -7.61
C ILE A 49 6.94 -1.54 -8.67
N ARG A 50 7.99 -0.83 -8.29
CA ARG A 50 8.84 -0.07 -9.21
C ARG A 50 10.24 -0.64 -9.10
N TYR A 51 10.85 -0.95 -10.24
CA TYR A 51 12.20 -1.49 -10.28
C TYR A 51 12.96 -0.98 -11.50
N ASN A 52 14.29 -1.07 -11.45
CA ASN A 52 15.14 -0.63 -12.55
C ASN A 52 15.46 -1.78 -13.50
N ASN A 53 16.23 -1.49 -14.55
CA ASN A 53 16.57 -2.47 -15.57
C ASN A 53 17.48 -3.59 -15.06
N ASN A 54 18.07 -3.45 -13.87
CA ASN A 54 18.87 -4.48 -13.21
C ASN A 54 18.04 -5.33 -12.23
N ASN A 55 16.72 -5.20 -12.25
CA ASN A 55 15.78 -5.87 -11.34
C ASN A 55 15.94 -5.48 -9.86
N ASP A 56 16.59 -4.35 -9.58
CA ASP A 56 16.62 -3.79 -8.22
C ASP A 56 15.30 -3.11 -7.92
N CYS A 57 14.62 -3.52 -6.86
CA CYS A 57 13.37 -2.91 -6.47
C CYS A 57 13.63 -1.51 -5.88
N ILE A 58 13.00 -0.51 -6.48
CA ILE A 58 13.02 0.87 -6.01
C ILE A 58 12.05 1.03 -4.84
N GLY A 59 10.89 0.40 -4.93
CA GLY A 59 9.89 0.42 -3.88
C GLY A 59 8.65 -0.38 -4.25
N PHE A 60 7.79 -0.58 -3.26
CA PHE A 60 6.51 -1.24 -3.48
C PHE A 60 5.42 -0.62 -2.62
N ILE A 61 4.19 -0.82 -3.02
CA ILE A 61 3.00 -0.52 -2.24
C ILE A 61 2.08 -1.73 -2.24
N GLN A 62 1.62 -2.14 -1.07
CA GLN A 62 0.66 -3.23 -0.91
C GLN A 62 -0.66 -2.66 -0.47
N VAL A 63 -1.72 -3.05 -1.16
CA VAL A 63 -3.05 -2.51 -0.94
C VAL A 63 -4.08 -3.62 -0.84
N LYS A 64 -5.21 -3.31 -0.21
CA LYS A 64 -6.31 -4.24 -0.05
C LYS A 64 -7.63 -3.52 -0.25
N SER A 65 -8.55 -4.13 -0.98
CA SER A 65 -9.94 -3.68 -1.03
C SER A 65 -10.67 -4.21 0.20
N THR A 66 -11.39 -3.34 0.90
CA THR A 66 -12.14 -3.72 2.08
C THR A 66 -13.53 -3.05 2.05
N ILE A 67 -14.49 -3.63 2.74
CA ILE A 67 -15.86 -3.11 2.79
C ILE A 67 -16.20 -2.81 4.24
N PHE A 68 -16.56 -1.57 4.53
CA PHE A 68 -17.15 -1.17 5.80
C PHE A 68 -18.66 -1.17 5.65
N SER A 69 -19.35 -1.88 6.54
CA SER A 69 -20.80 -2.04 6.46
C SER A 69 -21.44 -1.98 7.84
N ASP A 70 -22.69 -1.52 7.84
CA ASP A 70 -23.61 -1.68 8.97
C ASP A 70 -24.87 -2.42 8.48
N ASP A 71 -25.96 -2.37 9.24
CA ASP A 71 -27.19 -3.08 8.89
C ASP A 71 -27.84 -2.60 7.60
N PHE A 72 -27.54 -1.35 7.16
CA PHE A 72 -28.22 -0.71 6.03
C PHE A 72 -27.27 -0.30 4.91
N PHE A 73 -26.03 0.04 5.24
CA PHE A 73 -25.08 0.63 4.29
C PHE A 73 -23.78 -0.12 4.25
N LYS A 74 -23.17 -0.17 3.07
CA LYS A 74 -21.82 -0.67 2.89
C LYS A 74 -21.06 0.27 1.96
N GLU A 75 -19.78 0.47 2.22
CA GLU A 75 -18.93 1.31 1.42
C GLU A 75 -17.57 0.63 1.21
N PRO A 76 -17.11 0.51 -0.05
CA PRO A 76 -15.78 -0.03 -0.31
C PRO A 76 -14.72 1.03 -0.03
N TYR A 77 -13.63 0.61 0.62
CA TYR A 77 -12.46 1.42 0.87
C TYR A 77 -11.24 0.74 0.26
N GLY A 78 -10.32 1.54 -0.25
CA GLY A 78 -8.99 1.08 -0.60
C GLY A 78 -8.06 1.27 0.59
N PHE A 79 -7.54 0.18 1.13
CA PHE A 79 -6.63 0.22 2.27
C PHE A 79 -5.19 0.16 1.78
N ILE A 80 -4.40 1.19 2.13
CA ILE A 80 -2.96 1.20 1.91
C ILE A 80 -2.33 0.47 3.09
N ARG A 81 -1.86 -0.76 2.86
CA ARG A 81 -1.31 -1.60 3.92
C ARG A 81 0.15 -1.29 4.20
N GLU A 82 0.97 -1.32 3.13
CA GLU A 82 2.40 -1.13 3.25
C GLU A 82 2.90 -0.26 2.11
N LEU A 83 3.78 0.67 2.44
CA LEU A 83 4.49 1.49 1.46
C LEU A 83 5.96 1.52 1.85
N TRP A 84 6.81 1.10 0.93
CA TRP A 84 8.25 1.07 1.17
C TRP A 84 9.00 1.58 -0.05
N VAL A 85 10.00 2.42 0.21
CA VAL A 85 10.96 2.87 -0.79
C VAL A 85 12.36 2.50 -0.31
N ASN A 86 13.13 1.86 -1.17
CA ASN A 86 14.52 1.50 -0.89
C ASN A 86 15.31 2.75 -0.50
N LYS A 87 16.12 2.66 0.54
CA LYS A 87 16.92 3.78 1.08
C LYS A 87 17.71 4.52 0.00
N LYS A 88 18.26 3.80 -0.98
CA LYS A 88 19.03 4.37 -2.08
C LYS A 88 18.23 5.33 -2.96
N TYR A 89 16.91 5.21 -2.94
CA TYR A 89 16.02 5.92 -3.86
C TYR A 89 15.05 6.87 -3.15
N ARG A 90 15.22 7.09 -1.85
CA ARG A 90 14.36 8.00 -1.07
C ARG A 90 14.56 9.45 -1.45
N LEU A 91 13.56 10.29 -1.17
CA LEU A 91 13.51 11.72 -1.48
C LEU A 91 13.53 12.04 -2.98
N CYS A 92 13.12 11.07 -3.81
CA CYS A 92 13.07 11.21 -5.26
C CYS A 92 11.65 11.11 -5.83
N GLY A 93 10.63 11.15 -4.99
CA GLY A 93 9.22 11.11 -5.42
C GLY A 93 8.64 9.72 -5.69
N HIS A 94 9.38 8.65 -5.40
CA HIS A 94 8.90 7.28 -5.66
C HIS A 94 7.73 6.88 -4.76
N GLY A 95 7.73 7.32 -3.50
CA GLY A 95 6.61 7.06 -2.60
C GLY A 95 5.31 7.67 -3.09
N ALA A 96 5.36 8.93 -3.54
CA ALA A 96 4.20 9.61 -4.11
C ALA A 96 3.72 8.94 -5.40
N ALA A 97 4.65 8.49 -6.25
CA ALA A 97 4.30 7.77 -7.48
C ALA A 97 3.63 6.43 -7.20
N LEU A 98 4.09 5.69 -6.19
CA LEU A 98 3.45 4.43 -5.77
C LEU A 98 2.05 4.68 -5.21
N MET A 99 1.88 5.73 -4.40
CA MET A 99 0.56 6.11 -3.90
C MET A 99 -0.40 6.43 -5.05
N LYS A 100 0.08 7.13 -6.08
CA LYS A 100 -0.73 7.43 -7.25
C LYS A 100 -1.18 6.18 -7.99
N LEU A 101 -0.30 5.19 -8.17
CA LEU A 101 -0.66 3.90 -8.77
C LEU A 101 -1.77 3.21 -7.98
N ALA A 102 -1.67 3.19 -6.65
CA ALA A 102 -2.68 2.59 -5.79
C ALA A 102 -4.02 3.33 -5.90
N GLU A 103 -4.00 4.65 -5.85
CA GLU A 103 -5.22 5.46 -5.92
C GLU A 103 -5.90 5.33 -7.28
N GLU A 104 -5.16 5.28 -8.36
CA GLU A 104 -5.71 5.03 -9.71
C GLU A 104 -6.35 3.64 -9.81
N TYR A 105 -5.70 2.64 -9.23
CA TYR A 105 -6.25 1.29 -9.17
C TYR A 105 -7.58 1.27 -8.41
N PHE A 106 -7.64 1.88 -7.23
CA PHE A 106 -8.87 1.97 -6.47
C PHE A 106 -9.98 2.64 -7.29
N TYR A 107 -9.68 3.78 -7.86
CA TYR A 107 -10.67 4.56 -8.61
C TYR A 107 -11.23 3.77 -9.80
N LYS A 108 -10.36 3.10 -10.56
CA LYS A 108 -10.78 2.26 -11.69
C LYS A 108 -11.65 1.07 -11.29
N ASN A 109 -11.55 0.64 -10.04
CA ASN A 109 -12.34 -0.46 -9.49
C ASN A 109 -13.56 0.02 -8.70
N GLY A 110 -13.95 1.28 -8.86
CA GLY A 110 -15.14 1.81 -8.21
C GLY A 110 -14.96 2.14 -6.73
N ILE A 111 -13.71 2.27 -6.28
CA ILE A 111 -13.38 2.59 -4.89
C ILE A 111 -12.93 4.05 -4.84
N TYR A 112 -13.67 4.87 -4.11
CA TYR A 112 -13.48 6.33 -4.13
C TYR A 112 -12.93 6.88 -2.84
N LYS A 113 -12.61 6.04 -1.87
CA LYS A 113 -11.93 6.43 -0.65
C LYS A 113 -10.74 5.54 -0.38
N SER A 114 -9.61 6.17 -0.10
CA SER A 114 -8.38 5.49 0.31
C SER A 114 -8.15 5.75 1.79
N ILE A 115 -7.84 4.69 2.55
CA ILE A 115 -7.64 4.76 3.99
C ILE A 115 -6.29 4.16 4.35
N LEU A 116 -5.64 4.74 5.34
CA LEU A 116 -4.38 4.24 5.88
C LEU A 116 -4.22 4.63 7.33
N THR A 117 -3.26 4.00 7.99
CA THR A 117 -2.82 4.37 9.32
C THR A 117 -1.36 4.76 9.28
N THR A 118 -0.98 5.77 10.06
CA THR A 118 0.41 6.15 10.19
C THR A 118 0.66 6.82 11.53
N SER A 119 1.77 6.46 12.18
CA SER A 119 2.26 7.14 13.38
C SER A 119 3.56 7.89 13.11
N THR A 120 4.22 7.62 11.98
CA THR A 120 5.60 8.10 11.72
C THR A 120 5.71 9.08 10.56
N ALA A 121 4.75 9.09 9.62
CA ALA A 121 4.84 9.89 8.41
C ALA A 121 3.56 10.67 8.08
N PRO A 122 2.89 11.33 9.06
CA PRO A 122 1.63 12.02 8.77
C PRO A 122 1.79 13.13 7.75
N GLU A 123 2.89 13.87 7.78
CA GLU A 123 3.09 15.00 6.87
C GLU A 123 3.24 14.56 5.41
N PHE A 124 3.86 13.40 5.16
CA PHE A 124 3.96 12.85 3.82
C PHE A 124 2.56 12.61 3.22
N TYR A 125 1.69 11.97 4.00
CA TYR A 125 0.33 11.65 3.52
C TYR A 125 -0.57 12.88 3.44
N LYS A 126 -0.43 13.83 4.36
CA LYS A 126 -1.18 15.09 4.30
C LYS A 126 -0.88 15.87 3.01
N LYS A 127 0.37 15.90 2.57
CA LYS A 127 0.74 16.53 1.30
C LYS A 127 0.09 15.86 0.09
N LEU A 128 -0.24 14.57 0.20
CA LEU A 128 -0.93 13.82 -0.84
C LEU A 128 -2.46 13.95 -0.77
N GLY A 129 -2.99 14.72 0.18
CA GLY A 129 -4.41 14.98 0.31
C GLY A 129 -5.14 14.11 1.33
N TYR A 130 -4.42 13.36 2.15
CA TYR A 130 -5.00 12.58 3.24
C TYR A 130 -5.29 13.47 4.44
N GLU A 131 -6.43 13.24 5.07
CA GLU A 131 -6.87 14.00 6.24
C GLU A 131 -7.10 13.05 7.41
N PHE A 132 -6.76 13.52 8.62
CA PHE A 132 -7.00 12.78 9.85
C PHE A 132 -8.50 12.52 10.03
N SER A 133 -8.86 11.29 10.36
CA SER A 133 -10.25 10.88 10.58
C SER A 133 -10.51 10.65 12.06
N PHE A 134 -11.35 11.50 12.66
CA PHE A 134 -11.76 11.34 14.06
C PHE A 134 -12.78 10.22 14.23
N GLY A 135 -13.52 9.87 13.17
CA GLY A 135 -14.59 8.88 13.22
C GLY A 135 -14.15 7.45 13.07
N CYS A 136 -12.90 7.23 12.64
CA CYS A 136 -12.36 5.88 12.41
C CYS A 136 -11.27 5.59 13.41
N LYS A 137 -11.23 4.34 13.90
CA LYS A 137 -10.19 3.87 14.83
C LYS A 137 -9.58 2.58 14.31
N ALA A 138 -8.26 2.53 14.25
CA ALA A 138 -7.53 1.34 13.88
C ALA A 138 -7.40 0.39 15.09
N LYS A 139 -7.29 -0.92 14.81
CA LYS A 139 -7.09 -1.93 15.86
C LYS A 139 -5.81 -1.73 16.65
N ASN A 140 -4.77 -1.17 16.02
CA ASN A 140 -3.48 -0.89 16.65
C ASN A 140 -3.42 0.49 17.30
N ASN A 141 -4.52 1.25 17.30
CA ASN A 141 -4.63 2.63 17.82
C ASN A 141 -3.78 3.67 17.08
N ASP A 142 -3.21 3.35 15.92
CA ASP A 142 -2.54 4.34 15.10
C ASP A 142 -3.55 5.33 14.50
N PRO A 143 -3.16 6.59 14.29
CA PRO A 143 -4.03 7.57 13.65
C PRO A 143 -4.45 7.13 12.24
N VAL A 144 -5.72 7.31 11.94
CA VAL A 144 -6.33 6.96 10.66
C VAL A 144 -6.44 8.18 9.77
N TYR A 145 -6.06 8.04 8.51
CA TYR A 145 -6.13 9.09 7.50
C TYR A 145 -6.92 8.59 6.30
N ILE A 146 -7.76 9.47 5.75
CA ILE A 146 -8.64 9.15 4.61
C ILE A 146 -8.49 10.22 3.54
N LYS A 147 -8.52 9.78 2.29
CA LYS A 147 -8.56 10.66 1.12
C LYS A 147 -9.74 10.28 0.24
N GLN A 148 -10.54 11.27 -0.14
CA GLN A 148 -11.56 11.13 -1.17
C GLN A 148 -10.88 11.17 -2.53
N LEU A 149 -11.00 10.07 -3.30
CA LEU A 149 -10.38 9.97 -4.61
C LEU A 149 -11.22 10.68 -5.66
N LYS A 150 -10.54 11.38 -6.57
CA LYS A 150 -11.16 12.11 -7.67
C LYS A 150 -10.51 11.68 -8.98
N LEU A 151 -11.29 11.74 -10.06
CA LEU A 151 -10.73 11.58 -11.38
C LEU A 151 -9.71 12.70 -11.63
N ILE A 152 -8.47 12.32 -11.96
CA ILE A 152 -7.47 13.29 -12.36
C ILE A 152 -7.71 13.60 -13.82
N GLU A 153 -8.25 14.79 -14.10
CA GLU A 153 -8.32 15.31 -15.46
C GLU A 153 -6.91 15.73 -15.88
N SER A 154 -6.44 15.09 -16.93
CA SER A 154 -5.15 15.43 -17.51
C SER A 154 -5.26 16.68 -18.39
#